data_390c0ce532fe3c6218804cc906bf2988
#
_entry.id   390c0ce532fe3c6218804cc906bf2988
#
_cell.length_a   1.000
_cell.length_b   1.000
_cell.length_c   1.000
_cell.angle_alpha   90.00
_cell.angle_beta   90.00
_cell.angle_gamma   90.00
#
_symmetry.space_group_name_H-M   'P 1'
#
loop_
_entity.id
_entity.type
_entity.pdbx_description
1 polymer ?
#
loop_
_entity_poly.entity_id
_entity_poly.type
_entity_poly.pdbx_seq_one_letter_code
_entity_poly.pdbx_strand_id
1 'polypeptide(L)'
;LKQADVLVVGNISPLHANYELGGVDLPEHVKRRASETEVMAFSKKIMVAAKAQNKTVVFAPLRMPYKAHDVKELADVAIATFSYAVNITQQSDKENQHVTSYSLNALVDVILGSALAEGRSPVSLK
;
A
#
# COMPACT_ATOMS: atom_id res chain seq x y z
N LEU A 1 13.93 -2.58 11.00
CA LEU A 1 13.09 -3.67 11.53
C LEU A 1 13.31 -3.93 13.03
N LYS A 2 14.49 -3.64 13.62
CA LYS A 2 14.79 -3.96 15.04
C LYS A 2 13.81 -3.32 16.04
N GLN A 3 13.21 -2.18 15.72
CA GLN A 3 12.32 -1.43 16.62
C GLN A 3 10.83 -1.57 16.29
N ALA A 4 10.48 -2.40 15.32
CA ALA A 4 9.10 -2.61 14.89
C ALA A 4 8.65 -4.03 15.18
N ASP A 5 7.42 -4.21 15.65
CA ASP A 5 6.80 -5.52 15.87
C ASP A 5 5.97 -5.95 14.67
N VAL A 6 5.47 -4.99 13.91
CA VAL A 6 4.67 -5.19 12.70
C VAL A 6 5.32 -4.48 11.52
N LEU A 7 5.42 -5.17 10.40
CA LEU A 7 5.79 -4.60 9.11
C LEU A 7 4.54 -4.44 8.25
N VAL A 8 4.22 -3.23 7.86
CA VAL A 8 3.16 -2.96 6.88
C VAL A 8 3.81 -2.64 5.53
N VAL A 9 3.47 -3.42 4.51
CA VAL A 9 3.97 -3.25 3.14
C VAL A 9 2.83 -2.78 2.25
N GLY A 10 2.82 -1.50 1.91
CA GLY A 10 1.92 -0.93 0.92
C GLY A 10 2.38 -1.28 -0.50
N ASN A 11 1.44 -1.57 -1.38
CA ASN A 11 1.71 -1.80 -2.79
C ASN A 11 0.69 -1.07 -3.67
N ILE A 12 1.19 -0.35 -4.65
CA ILE A 12 0.39 0.28 -5.70
C ILE A 12 1.07 0.03 -7.04
N SER A 13 0.31 -0.35 -8.07
CA SER A 13 0.88 -0.50 -9.41
C SER A 13 1.35 0.84 -9.96
N PRO A 14 2.62 0.99 -10.37
CA PRO A 14 3.15 2.22 -10.95
C PRO A 14 2.37 2.69 -12.20
N LEU A 15 1.88 1.77 -13.01
CA LEU A 15 1.12 2.09 -14.22
C LEU A 15 -0.21 2.76 -13.91
N HIS A 16 -0.89 2.32 -12.85
CA HIS A 16 -2.16 2.89 -12.46
C HIS A 16 -2.02 4.24 -11.76
N ALA A 17 -0.97 4.42 -10.97
CA ALA A 17 -0.71 5.69 -10.29
C ALA A 17 -0.61 6.87 -11.28
N ASN A 18 -0.04 6.64 -12.45
CA ASN A 18 0.13 7.67 -13.47
C ASN A 18 -1.19 8.22 -14.00
N TYR A 19 -2.15 7.34 -14.28
CA TYR A 19 -3.45 7.73 -14.82
C TYR A 19 -4.34 8.43 -13.81
N GLU A 20 -4.23 8.07 -12.55
CA GLU A 20 -5.16 8.52 -11.51
C GLU A 20 -4.72 9.77 -10.76
N LEU A 21 -3.43 10.00 -10.68
CA LEU A 21 -2.90 11.21 -10.07
C LEU A 21 -2.95 12.43 -11.01
N GLY A 22 -3.51 12.27 -12.22
CA GLY A 22 -3.62 13.36 -13.20
C GLY A 22 -2.26 13.89 -13.66
N GLY A 23 -1.19 13.19 -13.30
CA GLY A 23 0.15 13.58 -13.66
C GLY A 23 0.47 13.23 -15.10
N VAL A 24 0.85 14.23 -15.88
CA VAL A 24 1.57 13.99 -17.12
C VAL A 24 2.97 13.57 -16.73
N ASP A 25 3.19 12.27 -16.69
CA ASP A 25 4.56 11.78 -16.50
C ASP A 25 5.40 12.14 -17.70
N LEU A 26 6.41 12.94 -17.47
CA LEU A 26 7.43 13.17 -18.48
C LEU A 26 8.11 11.82 -18.80
N PRO A 27 8.40 11.53 -20.09
CA PRO A 27 9.01 10.25 -20.50
C PRO A 27 10.26 9.88 -19.72
N GLU A 28 11.05 10.86 -19.30
CA GLU A 28 12.23 10.69 -18.45
C GLU A 28 11.92 10.23 -17.02
N HIS A 29 10.79 10.65 -16.47
CA HIS A 29 10.35 10.20 -15.14
C HIS A 29 9.87 8.75 -15.18
N VAL A 30 9.15 8.36 -16.24
CA VAL A 30 8.71 6.97 -16.44
C VAL A 30 9.91 6.02 -16.56
N LYS A 31 10.95 6.43 -17.30
CA LYS A 31 12.18 5.64 -17.45
C LYS A 31 12.95 5.41 -16.15
N ARG A 32 12.79 6.28 -15.16
CA ARG A 32 13.48 6.20 -13.87
C ARG A 32 12.72 5.41 -12.81
N ARG A 33 11.47 5.07 -13.06
CA ARG A 33 10.67 4.31 -12.11
C ARG A 33 11.08 2.84 -12.14
N ALA A 34 11.13 2.26 -10.95
CA ALA A 34 11.24 0.83 -10.81
C ALA A 34 10.02 0.15 -11.45
N SER A 35 10.26 -0.93 -12.18
CA SER A 35 9.17 -1.75 -12.74
C SER A 35 8.33 -2.37 -11.62
N GLU A 36 7.10 -2.76 -11.93
CA GLU A 36 6.24 -3.47 -10.98
C GLU A 36 6.93 -4.75 -10.44
N THR A 37 7.67 -5.45 -11.30
CA THR A 37 8.43 -6.64 -10.92
C THR A 37 9.53 -6.31 -9.90
N GLU A 38 10.27 -5.23 -10.10
CA GLU A 38 11.32 -4.80 -9.16
C GLU A 38 10.72 -4.36 -7.82
N VAL A 39 9.61 -3.62 -7.84
CA VAL A 39 8.89 -3.21 -6.63
C VAL A 39 8.42 -4.44 -5.84
N MET A 40 7.83 -5.44 -6.52
CA MET A 40 7.40 -6.67 -5.87
C MET A 40 8.57 -7.52 -5.36
N ALA A 41 9.66 -7.59 -6.09
CA ALA A 41 10.87 -8.29 -5.64
C ALA A 41 11.45 -7.64 -4.38
N PHE A 42 11.49 -6.31 -4.31
CA PHE A 42 11.90 -5.58 -3.13
C PHE A 42 10.94 -5.83 -1.95
N SER A 43 9.61 -5.75 -2.19
CA SER A 43 8.60 -6.02 -1.18
C SER A 43 8.74 -7.43 -0.59
N LYS A 44 8.90 -8.45 -1.43
CA LYS A 44 9.13 -9.82 -0.97
C LYS A 44 10.40 -9.94 -0.14
N LYS A 45 11.49 -9.28 -0.55
CA LYS A 45 12.76 -9.30 0.19
C LYS A 45 12.62 -8.74 1.61
N ILE A 46 11.93 -7.61 1.78
CA ILE A 46 11.73 -7.05 3.12
C ILE A 46 10.76 -7.87 3.97
N MET A 47 9.74 -8.49 3.36
CA MET A 47 8.83 -9.41 4.06
C MET A 47 9.58 -10.64 4.58
N VAL A 48 10.42 -11.27 3.75
CA VAL A 48 11.28 -12.40 4.17
C VAL A 48 12.17 -12.00 5.34
N ALA A 49 12.78 -10.81 5.28
CA ALA A 49 13.63 -10.32 6.36
C ALA A 49 12.85 -10.03 7.64
N ALA A 50 11.58 -9.63 7.56
CA ALA A 50 10.71 -9.45 8.70
C ALA A 50 10.30 -10.79 9.33
N LYS A 51 9.91 -11.76 8.51
CA LYS A 51 9.57 -13.12 8.95
C LYS A 51 10.74 -13.80 9.64
N ALA A 52 11.96 -13.64 9.12
CA ALA A 52 13.18 -14.16 9.75
C ALA A 52 13.47 -13.55 11.14
N GLN A 53 12.84 -12.42 11.47
CA GLN A 53 12.89 -11.76 12.77
C GLN A 53 11.62 -11.97 13.61
N ASN A 54 10.76 -12.93 13.22
CA ASN A 54 9.47 -13.21 13.86
C ASN A 54 8.54 -11.99 13.95
N LYS A 55 8.58 -11.10 12.93
CA LYS A 55 7.68 -9.95 12.86
C LYS A 55 6.41 -10.29 12.12
N THR A 56 5.29 -9.73 12.57
CA THR A 56 4.03 -9.80 11.83
C THR A 56 4.11 -8.98 10.55
N VAL A 57 3.66 -9.56 9.45
CA VAL A 57 3.69 -8.92 8.12
C VAL A 57 2.27 -8.68 7.63
N VAL A 58 1.92 -7.42 7.44
CA VAL A 58 0.66 -6.98 6.82
C VAL A 58 0.96 -6.49 5.41
N PHE A 59 0.30 -7.07 4.42
CA PHE A 59 0.37 -6.59 3.04
C PHE A 59 -0.86 -5.77 2.70
N ALA A 60 -0.67 -4.54 2.25
CA ALA A 60 -1.74 -3.61 1.93
C ALA A 60 -1.73 -3.24 0.44
N PRO A 61 -2.42 -4.00 -0.43
CA PRO A 61 -2.66 -3.55 -1.80
C PRO A 61 -3.62 -2.37 -1.77
N LEU A 62 -3.12 -1.19 -2.14
CA LEU A 62 -3.82 0.09 -1.96
C LEU A 62 -4.92 0.32 -3.01
N ARG A 63 -5.03 -0.53 -4.01
CA ARG A 63 -6.08 -0.46 -5.03
C ARG A 63 -6.66 -1.82 -5.35
N MET A 64 -5.96 -2.62 -6.13
CA MET A 64 -6.41 -3.93 -6.58
C MET A 64 -5.76 -5.05 -5.76
N PRO A 65 -6.54 -6.03 -5.30
CA PRO A 65 -6.04 -7.06 -4.39
C PRO A 65 -5.17 -8.12 -5.05
N TYR A 66 -5.03 -8.12 -6.39
CA TYR A 66 -4.40 -9.21 -7.15
C TYR A 66 -3.00 -9.57 -6.67
N LYS A 67 -2.22 -8.59 -6.25
CA LYS A 67 -0.85 -8.82 -5.75
C LYS A 67 -0.79 -9.51 -4.38
N ALA A 68 -1.91 -9.58 -3.67
CA ALA A 68 -1.97 -10.34 -2.41
C ALA A 68 -1.70 -11.84 -2.64
N HIS A 69 -2.11 -12.38 -3.79
CA HIS A 69 -1.81 -13.77 -4.14
C HIS A 69 -0.31 -14.04 -4.25
N ASP A 70 0.45 -13.09 -4.81
CA ASP A 70 1.90 -13.23 -5.05
C ASP A 70 2.72 -13.29 -3.74
N VAL A 71 2.14 -12.91 -2.62
CA VAL A 71 2.78 -12.82 -1.29
C VAL A 71 2.06 -13.59 -0.20
N LYS A 72 1.10 -14.44 -0.54
CA LYS A 72 0.27 -15.18 0.42
C LYS A 72 1.07 -16.02 1.44
N GLU A 73 2.25 -16.49 1.07
CA GLU A 73 3.13 -17.28 1.95
C GLU A 73 4.03 -16.38 2.84
N LEU A 74 4.07 -15.07 2.57
CA LEU A 74 4.93 -14.12 3.27
C LEU A 74 4.15 -13.16 4.15
N ALA A 75 2.90 -12.86 3.79
CA ALA A 75 2.02 -12.00 4.58
C ALA A 75 1.18 -12.82 5.56
N ASP A 76 1.13 -12.38 6.82
CA ASP A 76 0.22 -12.96 7.81
C ASP A 76 -1.22 -12.47 7.58
N VAL A 77 -1.35 -11.25 7.09
CA VAL A 77 -2.63 -10.60 6.76
C VAL A 77 -2.49 -9.80 5.47
N ALA A 78 -3.52 -9.82 4.62
CA ALA A 78 -3.63 -8.92 3.48
C ALA A 78 -4.93 -8.09 3.59
N ILE A 79 -4.81 -6.76 3.53
CA ILE A 79 -5.94 -5.82 3.66
C ILE A 79 -5.96 -4.91 2.43
N ALA A 80 -6.92 -5.11 1.52
CA ALA A 80 -7.09 -4.28 0.34
C ALA A 80 -7.94 -3.05 0.66
N THR A 81 -7.47 -1.87 0.30
CA THR A 81 -8.23 -0.62 0.49
C THR A 81 -9.13 -0.28 -0.69
N PHE A 82 -8.89 -0.86 -1.87
CA PHE A 82 -9.54 -0.53 -3.14
C PHE A 82 -9.47 0.96 -3.54
N SER A 83 -8.80 1.77 -2.75
CA SER A 83 -8.58 3.20 -2.99
C SER A 83 -7.30 3.65 -2.28
N TYR A 84 -6.64 4.62 -2.87
CA TYR A 84 -5.52 5.34 -2.26
C TYR A 84 -5.70 6.85 -2.40
N ALA A 85 -6.94 7.29 -2.68
CA ALA A 85 -7.25 8.69 -2.86
C ALA A 85 -6.84 9.51 -1.63
N VAL A 86 -6.12 10.59 -1.87
CA VAL A 86 -5.75 11.58 -0.87
C VAL A 86 -6.46 12.89 -1.18
N ASN A 87 -7.05 13.48 -0.17
CA ASN A 87 -7.61 14.81 -0.25
C ASN A 87 -6.60 15.80 0.34
N ILE A 88 -6.22 16.77 -0.46
CA ILE A 88 -5.37 17.87 -0.03
C ILE A 88 -6.27 19.08 0.19
N THR A 89 -6.49 19.43 1.43
CA THR A 89 -7.20 20.67 1.77
C THR A 89 -6.14 21.78 1.87
N GLN A 90 -6.14 22.69 0.92
CA GLN A 90 -5.36 23.92 1.02
C GLN A 90 -6.11 24.86 1.97
N GLN A 91 -5.63 25.00 3.19
CA GLN A 91 -5.90 26.21 3.95
C GLN A 91 -5.01 27.33 3.40
N SER A 92 -5.50 28.55 3.42
CA SER A 92 -4.92 29.75 2.80
C SER A 92 -3.45 30.07 3.16
N ASP A 93 -2.89 29.36 4.13
CA ASP A 93 -1.50 29.48 4.53
C ASP A 93 -0.71 28.28 4.04
N LYS A 94 0.30 28.55 3.19
CA LYS A 94 1.17 27.55 2.54
C LYS A 94 1.89 26.59 3.51
N GLU A 95 1.86 26.84 4.81
CA GLU A 95 2.54 26.03 5.83
C GLU A 95 1.67 24.91 6.41
N ASN A 96 0.35 24.91 6.20
CA ASN A 96 -0.57 23.91 6.76
C ASN A 96 -1.37 23.19 5.68
N GLN A 97 -0.70 22.42 4.82
CA GLN A 97 -1.38 21.48 3.94
C GLN A 97 -1.83 20.27 4.77
N HIS A 98 -3.13 20.11 4.98
CA HIS A 98 -3.68 18.91 5.59
C HIS A 98 -3.95 17.88 4.52
N VAL A 99 -3.16 16.80 4.52
CA VAL A 99 -3.36 15.65 3.64
C VAL A 99 -4.18 14.61 4.40
N THR A 100 -5.36 14.29 3.89
CA THR A 100 -6.22 13.24 4.47
C THR A 100 -6.51 12.15 3.45
N SER A 101 -6.55 10.92 3.90
CA SER A 101 -7.01 9.80 3.10
C SER A 101 -7.90 8.90 3.94
N TYR A 102 -9.17 8.88 3.62
CA TYR A 102 -10.14 8.05 4.35
C TYR A 102 -9.80 6.56 4.25
N SER A 103 -9.37 6.09 3.09
CA SER A 103 -9.01 4.69 2.89
C SER A 103 -7.74 4.29 3.67
N LEU A 104 -6.74 5.15 3.74
CA LEU A 104 -5.53 4.90 4.52
C LEU A 104 -5.79 5.00 6.02
N ASN A 105 -6.63 5.95 6.46
CA ASN A 105 -7.05 6.03 7.86
C ASN A 105 -7.81 4.77 8.28
N ALA A 106 -8.78 4.32 7.46
CA ALA A 106 -9.50 3.07 7.72
C ALA A 106 -8.57 1.85 7.77
N LEU A 107 -7.55 1.80 6.89
CA LEU A 107 -6.53 0.75 6.94
C LEU A 107 -5.77 0.76 8.28
N VAL A 108 -5.37 1.93 8.75
CA VAL A 108 -4.68 2.10 10.04
C VAL A 108 -5.59 1.67 11.19
N ASP A 109 -6.86 2.09 11.18
CA ASP A 109 -7.83 1.72 12.21
C ASP A 109 -8.04 0.21 12.31
N VAL A 110 -8.09 -0.49 11.16
CA VAL A 110 -8.18 -1.96 11.12
C VAL A 110 -6.90 -2.60 11.66
N ILE A 111 -5.72 -2.11 11.26
CA ILE A 111 -4.43 -2.64 11.73
C ILE A 111 -4.28 -2.47 13.25
N LEU A 112 -4.74 -1.35 13.79
CA LEU A 112 -4.69 -1.05 15.22
C LEU A 112 -5.83 -1.69 16.02
N GLY A 113 -6.80 -2.32 15.36
CA GLY A 113 -7.95 -2.95 16.00
C GLY A 113 -9.02 -1.96 16.45
N SER A 114 -8.97 -0.70 16.00
CA SER A 114 -9.98 0.33 16.27
C SER A 114 -11.23 0.16 15.40
N ALA A 115 -11.12 -0.56 14.29
CA ALA A 115 -12.23 -0.89 13.39
C ALA A 115 -12.15 -2.33 12.92
N LEU A 116 -13.30 -2.89 12.53
CA LEU A 116 -13.37 -4.22 11.93
C LEU A 116 -13.34 -4.14 10.41
N ALA A 117 -12.63 -5.07 9.76
CA ALA A 117 -12.67 -5.25 8.32
C ALA A 117 -13.89 -6.10 7.94
N GLU A 118 -15.03 -5.48 7.66
CA GLU A 118 -16.28 -6.17 7.32
C GLU A 118 -16.41 -6.49 5.82
N GLY A 119 -15.62 -5.80 4.99
CA GLY A 119 -15.64 -5.98 3.54
C GLY A 119 -15.07 -7.32 3.09
N ARG A 120 -15.63 -7.83 1.99
CA ARG A 120 -15.08 -9.00 1.29
C ARG A 120 -14.61 -8.60 -0.11
N SER A 121 -13.51 -9.20 -0.56
CA SER A 121 -13.05 -8.97 -1.93
C SER A 121 -14.13 -9.44 -2.93
N PRO A 122 -14.55 -8.56 -3.86
CA PRO A 122 -15.50 -8.93 -4.92
C PRO A 122 -14.86 -9.80 -6.01
N VAL A 123 -13.53 -9.99 -5.95
CA VAL A 123 -12.78 -10.77 -6.92
C VAL A 123 -12.10 -11.96 -6.26
N SER A 124 -12.04 -13.07 -6.98
CA SER A 124 -11.30 -14.26 -6.55
C SER A 124 -9.81 -14.06 -6.80
N LEU A 125 -9.00 -14.34 -5.79
CA LEU A 125 -7.53 -14.30 -5.84
C LEU A 125 -6.95 -15.67 -6.22
N LYS A 126 -7.52 -16.29 -7.28
CA LYS A 126 -7.01 -17.57 -7.80
C LYS A 126 -5.75 -17.37 -8.60
#